data_268c187f17307bc28a02a6e3686f70c5
#
_entry.id   268c187f17307bc28a02a6e3686f70c5
#
_cell.length_a   1.000
_cell.length_b   1.000
_cell.length_c   1.000
_cell.angle_alpha   90.00
_cell.angle_beta   90.00
_cell.angle_gamma   90.00
#
_symmetry.space_group_name_H-M   'P 1'
#
loop_
_entity.id
_entity.type
_entity.pdbx_description
1 polymer ?
#
loop_
_entity_poly.entity_id
_entity_poly.type
_entity_poly.pdbx_seq_one_letter_code
_entity_poly.pdbx_strand_id
1 'polypeptide(L)'
;TLLVLSDDDEMKGYARRALDMTFDLFSLQCYHGMLLGSNGRAYPNDLLSPTTVQANVYCYFAWGTPYMPGTYRTPLLYALSPYECPPSTRKKALWDDDVPLVEKRVQGSEGVQTVFVKTKSWFFGSSSSPLEGKPGSQEHLLDIMVGDGKGRIWINHPGEADVFGSKRPGYFNGNGLTPHVSQFLSSCAVFYRFSSSDQSSAEVGYTHLICRRDAFDEQILEGKELFLRRGTVNLYIRAENGLEVPSSPFLSSFELRSPGLWNSWYVRLDDSLSFSEFVKAMRHCDVVGKRDCLLVRDPVYGLVRYASK
;
A
#
# COMPACT_ATOMS: atom_id res chain seq x y z
N THR A 1 -24.37 -5.60 9.83
CA THR A 1 -25.19 -4.44 10.26
C THR A 1 -26.61 -4.85 10.55
N LEU A 2 -27.34 -5.53 9.66
CA LEU A 2 -28.73 -5.97 9.89
C LEU A 2 -28.84 -6.93 11.08
N LEU A 3 -27.88 -7.81 11.30
CA LEU A 3 -27.90 -8.77 12.41
C LEU A 3 -27.81 -8.10 13.80
N VAL A 4 -27.39 -6.85 13.89
CA VAL A 4 -27.43 -6.07 15.14
C VAL A 4 -28.87 -5.77 15.56
N LEU A 5 -29.82 -5.85 14.65
CA LEU A 5 -31.26 -5.68 14.88
C LEU A 5 -32.00 -7.00 15.18
N SER A 6 -31.28 -8.13 15.25
CA SER A 6 -31.88 -9.43 15.59
C SER A 6 -32.50 -9.42 17.00
N ASP A 7 -33.56 -10.17 17.19
CA ASP A 7 -34.14 -10.42 18.52
C ASP A 7 -33.32 -11.46 19.31
N ASP A 8 -32.42 -12.22 18.63
CA ASP A 8 -31.51 -13.17 19.23
C ASP A 8 -30.27 -12.45 19.77
N ASP A 9 -30.10 -12.44 21.09
CA ASP A 9 -29.00 -11.73 21.77
C ASP A 9 -27.62 -12.35 21.47
N GLU A 10 -27.52 -13.66 21.21
CA GLU A 10 -26.28 -14.30 20.83
C GLU A 10 -25.85 -13.85 19.43
N MET A 11 -26.78 -13.88 18.46
CA MET A 11 -26.55 -13.38 17.10
C MET A 11 -26.19 -11.90 17.09
N LYS A 12 -26.88 -11.09 17.88
CA LYS A 12 -26.59 -9.66 18.06
C LYS A 12 -25.17 -9.45 18.60
N GLY A 13 -24.75 -10.27 19.58
CA GLY A 13 -23.41 -10.27 20.14
C GLY A 13 -22.32 -10.60 19.12
N TYR A 14 -22.52 -11.62 18.29
CA TYR A 14 -21.60 -11.94 17.17
C TYR A 14 -21.51 -10.81 16.15
N ALA A 15 -22.65 -10.23 15.78
CA ALA A 15 -22.69 -9.13 14.82
C ALA A 15 -21.92 -7.90 15.32
N ARG A 16 -22.07 -7.53 16.60
CA ARG A 16 -21.31 -6.42 17.20
C ARG A 16 -19.83 -6.68 17.19
N ARG A 17 -19.37 -7.87 17.62
CA ARG A 17 -17.94 -8.22 17.59
C ARG A 17 -17.36 -8.19 16.17
N ALA A 18 -18.12 -8.67 15.18
CA ALA A 18 -17.68 -8.62 13.78
C ALA A 18 -17.53 -7.17 13.28
N LEU A 19 -18.45 -6.29 13.64
CA LEU A 19 -18.35 -4.87 13.31
C LEU A 19 -17.18 -4.18 14.04
N ASP A 20 -16.98 -4.47 15.34
CA ASP A 20 -15.87 -3.92 16.11
C ASP A 20 -14.52 -4.27 15.46
N MET A 21 -14.34 -5.54 15.06
CA MET A 21 -13.13 -5.99 14.35
C MET A 21 -12.98 -5.30 12.99
N THR A 22 -14.07 -5.13 12.25
CA THR A 22 -14.06 -4.46 10.93
C THR A 22 -13.68 -2.99 11.07
N PHE A 23 -14.28 -2.28 12.01
CA PHE A 23 -13.96 -0.86 12.24
C PHE A 23 -12.59 -0.66 12.90
N ASP A 24 -12.10 -1.61 13.70
CA ASP A 24 -10.72 -1.56 14.18
C ASP A 24 -9.75 -1.64 12.99
N LEU A 25 -9.95 -2.55 12.04
CA LEU A 25 -9.14 -2.63 10.81
C LEU A 25 -9.29 -1.37 9.95
N PHE A 26 -10.51 -0.90 9.70
CA PHE A 26 -10.74 0.34 8.96
C PHE A 26 -10.05 1.54 9.61
N SER A 27 -10.01 1.59 10.94
CA SER A 27 -9.33 2.67 11.66
C SER A 27 -7.82 2.71 11.40
N LEU A 28 -7.18 1.56 11.21
CA LEU A 28 -5.76 1.46 10.84
C LEU A 28 -5.52 1.89 9.40
N GLN A 29 -6.45 1.55 8.50
CA GLN A 29 -6.39 1.88 7.07
C GLN A 29 -6.84 3.31 6.75
N CYS A 30 -7.60 3.93 7.64
CA CYS A 30 -8.10 5.29 7.44
C CYS A 30 -6.96 6.32 7.57
N TYR A 31 -6.70 7.03 6.48
CA TYR A 31 -5.75 8.13 6.43
C TYR A 31 -6.42 9.33 5.74
N HIS A 32 -6.61 10.43 6.48
CA HIS A 32 -7.36 11.61 6.02
C HIS A 32 -8.74 11.28 5.42
N GLY A 33 -9.40 10.23 5.92
CA GLY A 33 -10.72 9.79 5.45
C GLY A 33 -10.72 8.87 4.23
N MET A 34 -9.56 8.50 3.72
CA MET A 34 -9.39 7.50 2.67
C MET A 34 -9.04 6.15 3.32
N LEU A 35 -9.67 5.08 2.88
CA LEU A 35 -9.24 3.72 3.22
C LEU A 35 -8.14 3.30 2.26
N LEU A 36 -6.96 3.15 2.82
CA LEU A 36 -5.71 2.81 2.13
C LEU A 36 -5.17 1.47 2.65
N GLY A 37 -4.02 1.05 2.11
CA GLY A 37 -3.29 -0.11 2.56
C GLY A 37 -3.55 -1.35 1.72
N SER A 38 -3.01 -2.47 2.18
CA SER A 38 -3.12 -3.73 1.48
C SER A 38 -4.55 -4.25 1.47
N ASN A 39 -4.95 -4.79 0.32
CA ASN A 39 -6.29 -5.31 0.07
C ASN A 39 -6.21 -6.66 -0.65
N GLY A 40 -7.08 -7.61 -0.28
CA GLY A 40 -7.21 -8.88 -1.00
C GLY A 40 -7.79 -8.73 -2.41
N ARG A 41 -8.43 -7.59 -2.71
CA ARG A 41 -8.94 -7.26 -4.05
C ARG A 41 -8.90 -5.75 -4.27
N ALA A 42 -8.10 -5.31 -5.23
CA ALA A 42 -8.01 -3.92 -5.65
C ALA A 42 -8.55 -3.72 -7.06
N TYR A 43 -9.07 -2.53 -7.32
CA TYR A 43 -9.50 -2.09 -8.64
C TYR A 43 -8.73 -0.84 -9.06
N PRO A 44 -8.45 -0.65 -10.36
CA PRO A 44 -7.67 0.50 -10.83
C PRO A 44 -8.25 1.84 -10.38
N ASN A 45 -9.58 1.99 -10.46
CA ASN A 45 -10.25 3.23 -10.06
C ASN A 45 -10.03 3.56 -8.57
N ASP A 46 -10.07 2.55 -7.70
CA ASP A 46 -9.88 2.73 -6.26
C ASP A 46 -8.43 3.09 -5.93
N LEU A 47 -7.48 2.59 -6.72
CA LEU A 47 -6.06 2.91 -6.55
C LEU A 47 -5.73 4.31 -7.08
N LEU A 48 -6.23 4.66 -8.26
CA LEU A 48 -5.96 5.94 -8.93
C LEU A 48 -6.74 7.12 -8.33
N SER A 49 -7.89 6.85 -7.67
CA SER A 49 -8.77 7.85 -7.09
C SER A 49 -9.20 7.48 -5.66
N PRO A 50 -8.29 7.49 -4.69
CA PRO A 50 -8.55 6.99 -3.33
C PRO A 50 -9.67 7.73 -2.59
N THR A 51 -9.94 8.97 -2.93
CA THR A 51 -11.03 9.77 -2.34
C THR A 51 -12.41 9.30 -2.76
N THR A 52 -12.51 8.55 -3.87
CA THR A 52 -13.78 8.05 -4.43
C THR A 52 -14.06 6.58 -4.06
N VAL A 53 -13.18 5.95 -3.29
CA VAL A 53 -13.37 4.57 -2.81
C VAL A 53 -14.68 4.47 -2.03
N GLN A 54 -15.54 3.56 -2.47
CA GLN A 54 -16.89 3.43 -1.91
C GLN A 54 -16.91 3.20 -0.40
N ALA A 55 -15.96 2.44 0.11
CA ALA A 55 -15.86 2.13 1.52
C ALA A 55 -15.53 3.34 2.41
N ASN A 56 -15.03 4.46 1.85
CA ASN A 56 -14.78 5.69 2.61
C ASN A 56 -16.04 6.24 3.30
N VAL A 57 -17.21 5.94 2.75
CA VAL A 57 -18.49 6.36 3.34
C VAL A 57 -18.71 5.78 4.75
N TYR A 58 -18.15 4.62 5.06
CA TYR A 58 -18.20 4.07 6.41
C TYR A 58 -17.36 4.89 7.39
N CYS A 59 -16.21 5.39 6.94
CA CYS A 59 -15.38 6.31 7.73
C CYS A 59 -16.09 7.65 7.97
N TYR A 60 -16.84 8.14 6.95
CA TYR A 60 -17.65 9.34 7.08
C TYR A 60 -18.70 9.18 8.19
N PHE A 61 -19.50 8.12 8.17
CA PHE A 61 -20.52 7.90 9.19
C PHE A 61 -19.95 7.56 10.56
N ALA A 62 -18.84 6.81 10.63
CA ALA A 62 -18.25 6.40 11.91
C ALA A 62 -17.47 7.52 12.60
N TRP A 63 -16.75 8.34 11.84
CA TRP A 63 -15.75 9.26 12.40
C TRP A 63 -15.86 10.70 11.90
N GLY A 64 -16.78 11.00 10.96
CA GLY A 64 -16.96 12.33 10.40
C GLY A 64 -15.85 12.76 9.43
N THR A 65 -15.29 11.81 8.69
CA THR A 65 -14.26 12.08 7.67
C THR A 65 -14.84 12.77 6.43
N PRO A 66 -14.02 13.45 5.59
CA PRO A 66 -14.56 14.35 4.55
C PRO A 66 -15.19 13.66 3.35
N TYR A 67 -14.91 12.35 3.09
CA TYR A 67 -15.30 11.71 1.85
C TYR A 67 -16.57 10.89 1.99
N MET A 68 -17.60 11.28 1.25
CA MET A 68 -18.89 10.59 1.13
C MET A 68 -19.13 10.23 -0.35
N PRO A 69 -18.39 9.26 -0.91
CA PRO A 69 -18.52 8.90 -2.31
C PRO A 69 -19.83 8.13 -2.58
N GLY A 70 -20.51 8.54 -3.65
CA GLY A 70 -21.61 7.79 -4.24
C GLY A 70 -22.90 7.71 -3.42
N THR A 71 -23.89 7.05 -4.02
CA THR A 71 -25.19 6.77 -3.41
C THR A 71 -25.35 5.27 -3.24
N TYR A 72 -24.87 4.73 -2.13
CA TYR A 72 -24.98 3.29 -1.86
C TYR A 72 -26.04 3.01 -0.80
N ARG A 73 -26.85 1.97 -1.04
CA ARG A 73 -27.89 1.53 -0.09
C ARG A 73 -27.29 0.97 1.20
N THR A 74 -26.13 0.31 1.12
CA THR A 74 -25.51 -0.36 2.26
C THR A 74 -25.06 0.59 3.38
N PRO A 75 -24.44 1.75 3.10
CA PRO A 75 -24.10 2.73 4.14
C PRO A 75 -25.32 3.29 4.89
N LEU A 76 -26.46 3.37 4.24
CA LEU A 76 -27.70 3.81 4.89
C LEU A 76 -28.12 2.83 5.99
N LEU A 77 -27.97 1.52 5.76
CA LEU A 77 -28.27 0.51 6.78
C LEU A 77 -27.35 0.65 8.00
N TYR A 78 -26.09 0.98 7.78
CA TYR A 78 -25.17 1.26 8.87
C TYR A 78 -25.58 2.53 9.64
N ALA A 79 -25.88 3.62 8.93
CA ALA A 79 -26.29 4.89 9.55
C ALA A 79 -27.59 4.78 10.37
N LEU A 80 -28.48 3.87 9.98
CA LEU A 80 -29.74 3.61 10.69
C LEU A 80 -29.63 2.53 11.78
N SER A 81 -28.49 1.85 11.90
CA SER A 81 -28.28 0.82 12.91
C SER A 81 -27.96 1.44 14.27
N PRO A 82 -28.33 0.77 15.39
CA PRO A 82 -27.93 1.18 16.72
C PRO A 82 -26.48 0.84 17.08
N TYR A 83 -25.68 0.48 16.09
CA TYR A 83 -24.27 0.16 16.31
C TYR A 83 -23.43 1.44 16.32
N GLU A 84 -22.64 1.57 17.36
CA GLU A 84 -21.61 2.59 17.51
C GLU A 84 -20.26 1.91 17.58
N CYS A 85 -19.30 2.35 16.77
CA CYS A 85 -17.94 1.80 16.82
C CYS A 85 -17.21 2.24 18.09
N PRO A 86 -16.28 1.39 18.61
CA PRO A 86 -15.53 1.71 19.82
C PRO A 86 -14.80 3.06 19.73
N PRO A 87 -14.81 3.91 20.78
CA PRO A 87 -14.14 5.23 20.76
C PRO A 87 -12.64 5.16 20.41
N SER A 88 -11.96 4.07 20.78
CA SER A 88 -10.56 3.83 20.44
C SER A 88 -10.28 3.81 18.94
N THR A 89 -11.26 3.39 18.12
CA THR A 89 -11.13 3.36 16.65
C THR A 89 -11.09 4.78 16.08
N ARG A 90 -11.84 5.72 16.66
CA ARG A 90 -11.82 7.12 16.21
C ARG A 90 -10.43 7.74 16.36
N LYS A 91 -9.76 7.51 17.49
CA LYS A 91 -8.39 8.02 17.73
C LYS A 91 -7.42 7.49 16.68
N LYS A 92 -7.50 6.19 16.35
CA LYS A 92 -6.67 5.58 15.32
C LYS A 92 -7.01 6.11 13.93
N ALA A 93 -8.30 6.23 13.59
CA ALA A 93 -8.75 6.68 12.27
C ALA A 93 -8.35 8.12 11.95
N LEU A 94 -8.46 8.99 12.96
CA LEU A 94 -8.13 10.42 12.88
C LEU A 94 -6.76 10.72 13.49
N TRP A 95 -5.78 9.84 13.26
CA TRP A 95 -4.43 10.01 13.78
C TRP A 95 -3.78 11.28 13.22
N ASP A 96 -3.49 12.22 14.11
CA ASP A 96 -2.95 13.53 13.78
C ASP A 96 -1.71 13.83 14.66
N ASP A 97 -0.72 12.93 14.60
CA ASP A 97 0.51 13.02 15.36
C ASP A 97 1.72 12.76 14.44
N ASP A 98 2.86 13.38 14.78
CA ASP A 98 4.15 13.10 14.16
C ASP A 98 4.75 11.77 14.66
N VAL A 99 4.39 11.36 15.88
CA VAL A 99 4.76 10.04 16.39
C VAL A 99 3.99 8.96 15.62
N PRO A 100 4.68 8.00 14.98
CA PRO A 100 4.01 7.00 14.18
C PRO A 100 3.09 6.09 14.99
N LEU A 101 1.84 5.93 14.54
CA LEU A 101 1.03 4.77 14.91
C LEU A 101 1.58 3.56 14.15
N VAL A 102 2.02 2.54 14.87
CA VAL A 102 2.56 1.29 14.30
C VAL A 102 1.72 0.12 14.76
N GLU A 103 1.12 -0.60 13.83
CA GLU A 103 0.33 -1.81 14.12
C GLU A 103 0.69 -2.96 13.18
N LYS A 104 0.85 -4.15 13.76
CA LYS A 104 0.99 -5.41 13.03
C LYS A 104 -0.18 -6.31 13.35
N ARG A 105 -0.75 -6.93 12.33
CA ARG A 105 -1.87 -7.85 12.45
C ARG A 105 -1.56 -9.16 11.71
N VAL A 106 -2.11 -10.24 12.22
CA VAL A 106 -2.11 -11.54 11.54
C VAL A 106 -3.57 -11.88 11.23
N GLN A 107 -3.86 -12.18 9.97
CA GLN A 107 -5.22 -12.39 9.48
C GLN A 107 -5.35 -13.74 8.78
N GLY A 108 -6.51 -14.35 8.97
CA GLY A 108 -6.88 -15.59 8.31
C GLY A 108 -6.09 -16.82 8.78
N SER A 109 -6.50 -18.00 8.30
CA SER A 109 -5.85 -19.28 8.58
C SER A 109 -4.44 -19.38 8.00
N GLU A 110 -4.20 -18.68 6.90
CA GLU A 110 -2.90 -18.64 6.21
C GLU A 110 -1.87 -17.71 6.89
N GLY A 111 -2.26 -17.04 7.98
CA GLY A 111 -1.36 -16.21 8.76
C GLY A 111 -0.81 -15.00 7.98
N VAL A 112 -1.64 -14.37 7.14
CA VAL A 112 -1.28 -13.15 6.40
C VAL A 112 -0.90 -12.06 7.39
N GLN A 113 0.33 -11.55 7.29
CA GLN A 113 0.79 -10.45 8.12
C GLN A 113 0.51 -9.14 7.42
N THR A 114 -0.16 -8.23 8.11
CA THR A 114 -0.35 -6.85 7.67
C THR A 114 0.38 -5.91 8.61
N VAL A 115 1.00 -4.88 8.04
CA VAL A 115 1.70 -3.82 8.79
C VAL A 115 1.13 -2.49 8.36
N PHE A 116 0.75 -1.68 9.34
CA PHE A 116 0.27 -0.32 9.15
C PHE A 116 1.14 0.63 9.94
N VAL A 117 1.66 1.65 9.28
CA VAL A 117 2.38 2.75 9.92
C VAL A 117 1.84 4.05 9.37
N LYS A 118 1.47 4.98 10.24
CA LYS A 118 1.02 6.29 9.79
C LYS A 118 1.37 7.39 10.79
N THR A 119 1.63 8.55 10.26
CA THR A 119 1.72 9.83 10.96
C THR A 119 0.64 10.77 10.44
N LYS A 120 0.62 12.01 10.84
CA LYS A 120 -0.24 13.02 10.21
C LYS A 120 0.12 13.33 8.76
N SER A 121 1.37 13.05 8.34
CA SER A 121 1.93 13.47 7.04
C SER A 121 2.00 12.36 6.01
N TRP A 122 1.98 11.10 6.44
CA TRP A 122 2.08 9.94 5.53
C TRP A 122 1.45 8.67 6.12
N PHE A 123 1.14 7.74 5.21
CA PHE A 123 0.65 6.41 5.49
C PHE A 123 1.48 5.37 4.75
N PHE A 124 1.79 4.26 5.38
CA PHE A 124 2.50 3.14 4.81
C PHE A 124 1.88 1.82 5.26
N GLY A 125 1.23 1.12 4.33
CA GLY A 125 0.61 -0.18 4.58
C GLY A 125 1.16 -1.27 3.69
N SER A 126 1.41 -2.45 4.27
CA SER A 126 1.80 -3.63 3.50
C SER A 126 1.17 -4.91 4.02
N SER A 127 1.16 -5.94 3.19
CA SER A 127 0.86 -7.31 3.64
C SER A 127 1.75 -8.35 2.96
N SER A 128 1.94 -9.48 3.65
CA SER A 128 2.36 -10.71 3.00
C SER A 128 1.18 -11.35 2.26
N SER A 129 1.46 -12.33 1.38
CA SER A 129 0.43 -13.10 0.68
C SER A 129 0.69 -14.61 0.84
N PRO A 130 -0.34 -15.45 0.91
CA PRO A 130 -0.19 -16.89 0.80
C PRO A 130 0.22 -17.33 -0.62
N LEU A 131 0.15 -16.42 -1.59
CA LEU A 131 0.53 -16.65 -2.98
C LEU A 131 1.96 -16.19 -3.30
N GLU A 132 2.75 -15.78 -2.31
CA GLU A 132 4.14 -15.37 -2.52
C GLU A 132 4.92 -16.39 -3.37
N GLY A 133 5.59 -15.90 -4.44
CA GLY A 133 6.32 -16.74 -5.38
C GLY A 133 5.46 -17.53 -6.37
N LYS A 134 4.16 -17.28 -6.46
CA LYS A 134 3.21 -17.96 -7.34
C LYS A 134 2.55 -16.99 -8.32
N PRO A 135 1.87 -17.50 -9.36
CA PRO A 135 0.95 -16.71 -10.15
C PRO A 135 -0.04 -15.99 -9.24
N GLY A 136 -0.29 -14.73 -9.55
CA GLY A 136 -0.90 -13.83 -8.62
C GLY A 136 -2.41 -13.71 -8.72
N SER A 137 -2.90 -12.75 -7.97
CA SER A 137 -4.31 -12.39 -7.86
C SER A 137 -4.47 -10.87 -7.83
N GLN A 138 -5.69 -10.40 -7.57
CA GLN A 138 -5.98 -8.98 -7.41
C GLN A 138 -5.45 -8.36 -6.09
N GLU A 139 -4.62 -9.06 -5.34
CA GLU A 139 -4.06 -8.58 -4.08
C GLU A 139 -3.19 -7.35 -4.27
N HIS A 140 -3.48 -6.32 -3.49
CA HIS A 140 -2.69 -5.10 -3.37
C HIS A 140 -1.85 -5.18 -2.10
N LEU A 141 -0.55 -5.37 -2.24
CA LEU A 141 0.31 -5.77 -1.14
C LEU A 141 1.11 -4.62 -0.52
N LEU A 142 1.25 -3.51 -1.22
CA LEU A 142 1.97 -2.32 -0.76
C LEU A 142 1.20 -1.07 -1.15
N ASP A 143 1.00 -0.19 -0.18
CA ASP A 143 0.31 1.08 -0.39
C ASP A 143 0.96 2.18 0.46
N ILE A 144 1.38 3.24 -0.19
CA ILE A 144 1.99 4.39 0.43
C ILE A 144 1.19 5.62 0.02
N MET A 145 0.91 6.49 0.98
CA MET A 145 0.29 7.79 0.72
C MET A 145 1.05 8.89 1.42
N VAL A 146 1.34 9.94 0.68
CA VAL A 146 1.94 11.17 1.21
C VAL A 146 1.01 12.34 0.95
N GLY A 147 0.66 13.06 2.01
CA GLY A 147 -0.21 14.23 1.94
C GLY A 147 -1.69 13.89 1.64
N ASP A 148 -2.33 14.66 0.81
CA ASP A 148 -3.77 14.85 0.68
C ASP A 148 -4.47 13.95 -0.39
N GLY A 149 -3.98 12.76 -0.62
CA GLY A 149 -4.62 11.81 -1.56
C GLY A 149 -4.05 11.81 -2.98
N LYS A 150 -3.11 12.69 -3.32
CA LYS A 150 -2.44 12.73 -4.63
C LYS A 150 -1.13 11.95 -4.66
N GLY A 151 -0.40 11.91 -3.53
CA GLY A 151 0.91 11.27 -3.41
C GLY A 151 0.83 9.78 -3.14
N ARG A 152 -0.08 9.04 -3.79
CA ARG A 152 -0.18 7.59 -3.65
C ARG A 152 0.88 6.87 -4.48
N ILE A 153 1.47 5.84 -3.89
CA ILE A 153 2.53 5.03 -4.50
C ILE A 153 2.28 3.56 -4.19
N TRP A 154 2.47 2.71 -5.19
CA TRP A 154 2.53 1.26 -5.01
C TRP A 154 3.44 0.60 -6.03
N ILE A 155 3.80 -0.64 -5.78
CA ILE A 155 4.64 -1.47 -6.63
C ILE A 155 3.90 -2.77 -6.88
N ASN A 156 3.81 -3.19 -8.14
CA ASN A 156 3.23 -4.47 -8.52
C ASN A 156 3.86 -5.03 -9.80
N HIS A 157 3.50 -6.25 -10.14
CA HIS A 157 3.75 -6.85 -11.44
C HIS A 157 2.46 -6.85 -12.25
N PRO A 158 2.41 -6.21 -13.43
CA PRO A 158 1.21 -6.20 -14.25
C PRO A 158 0.74 -7.61 -14.61
N GLY A 159 -0.56 -7.87 -14.49
CA GLY A 159 -1.17 -9.13 -14.88
C GLY A 159 -1.49 -9.22 -16.38
N GLU A 160 -1.44 -8.08 -17.08
CA GLU A 160 -1.65 -7.95 -18.51
C GLU A 160 -0.83 -6.78 -19.06
N ALA A 161 -0.54 -6.81 -20.36
CA ALA A 161 0.21 -5.74 -21.02
C ALA A 161 -0.67 -4.55 -21.42
N ASP A 162 -1.97 -4.78 -21.60
CA ASP A 162 -2.91 -3.73 -21.97
C ASP A 162 -3.28 -2.86 -20.77
N VAL A 163 -2.92 -1.59 -20.84
CA VAL A 163 -3.18 -0.57 -19.81
C VAL A 163 -4.68 -0.38 -19.54
N PHE A 164 -5.51 -0.59 -20.55
CA PHE A 164 -6.98 -0.47 -20.49
C PHE A 164 -7.68 -1.83 -20.53
N GLY A 165 -6.92 -2.90 -20.34
CA GLY A 165 -7.43 -4.27 -20.36
C GLY A 165 -8.38 -4.57 -19.21
N SER A 166 -8.99 -5.74 -19.29
CA SER A 166 -10.02 -6.18 -18.33
C SER A 166 -9.63 -7.44 -17.55
N LYS A 167 -8.40 -7.95 -17.74
CA LYS A 167 -7.92 -9.11 -16.99
C LYS A 167 -7.82 -8.81 -15.48
N ARG A 168 -7.79 -9.87 -14.71
CA ARG A 168 -7.65 -9.81 -13.26
C ARG A 168 -6.68 -10.88 -12.78
N PRO A 169 -5.49 -10.48 -12.31
CA PRO A 169 -5.02 -9.09 -12.09
C PRO A 169 -4.88 -8.29 -13.39
N GLY A 170 -5.04 -6.97 -13.28
CA GLY A 170 -4.93 -6.03 -14.40
C GLY A 170 -3.55 -5.38 -14.49
N TYR A 171 -3.48 -4.28 -15.23
CA TYR A 171 -2.23 -3.53 -15.38
C TYR A 171 -1.84 -2.79 -14.09
N PHE A 172 -2.76 -2.04 -13.49
CA PHE A 172 -2.51 -1.21 -12.30
C PHE A 172 -2.82 -1.90 -10.98
N ASN A 173 -3.53 -3.00 -10.98
CA ASN A 173 -4.09 -3.63 -9.79
C ASN A 173 -3.80 -5.12 -9.70
N GLY A 174 -3.42 -5.54 -8.50
CA GLY A 174 -3.01 -6.90 -8.23
C GLY A 174 -1.60 -7.21 -8.75
N ASN A 175 -1.28 -8.47 -8.83
CA ASN A 175 0.03 -8.96 -9.26
C ASN A 175 -0.13 -10.16 -10.18
N GLY A 176 0.41 -10.10 -11.40
CA GLY A 176 0.48 -11.25 -12.30
C GLY A 176 1.38 -12.36 -11.74
N LEU A 177 2.46 -11.95 -11.07
CA LEU A 177 3.31 -12.79 -10.23
C LEU A 177 3.45 -12.12 -8.87
N THR A 178 3.14 -12.84 -7.80
CA THR A 178 3.03 -12.28 -6.45
C THR A 178 4.41 -12.14 -5.78
N PRO A 179 4.83 -10.93 -5.40
CA PRO A 179 6.11 -10.69 -4.73
C PRO A 179 6.10 -11.15 -3.29
N HIS A 180 7.31 -11.24 -2.72
CA HIS A 180 7.51 -11.18 -1.28
C HIS A 180 7.54 -9.73 -0.83
N VAL A 181 6.80 -9.40 0.24
CA VAL A 181 6.73 -8.06 0.81
C VAL A 181 7.10 -8.11 2.28
N SER A 182 8.06 -7.30 2.67
CA SER A 182 8.52 -7.22 4.06
C SER A 182 8.71 -5.76 4.46
N GLN A 183 7.99 -5.31 5.49
CA GLN A 183 8.03 -3.93 5.98
C GLN A 183 8.63 -3.85 7.38
N PHE A 184 9.48 -2.85 7.58
CA PHE A 184 10.00 -2.45 8.89
C PHE A 184 9.82 -0.93 9.05
N LEU A 185 8.88 -0.55 9.93
CA LEU A 185 8.53 0.86 10.17
C LEU A 185 8.23 1.61 8.85
N SER A 186 9.00 2.67 8.56
CA SER A 186 8.85 3.49 7.36
C SER A 186 9.69 3.00 6.17
N SER A 187 10.05 1.71 6.13
CA SER A 187 10.78 1.11 5.03
C SER A 187 10.24 -0.27 4.64
N CYS A 188 10.35 -0.62 3.38
CA CYS A 188 9.84 -1.86 2.84
C CYS A 188 10.71 -2.40 1.72
N ALA A 189 10.83 -3.72 1.67
CA ALA A 189 11.35 -4.46 0.53
C ALA A 189 10.21 -5.21 -0.17
N VAL A 190 10.17 -5.07 -1.49
CA VAL A 190 9.31 -5.87 -2.38
C VAL A 190 10.23 -6.61 -3.33
N PHE A 191 10.22 -7.92 -3.30
CA PHE A 191 11.13 -8.67 -4.15
C PHE A 191 10.46 -9.81 -4.88
N TYR A 192 10.82 -9.89 -6.14
CA TYR A 192 10.41 -10.89 -7.11
C TYR A 192 11.57 -11.83 -7.33
N ARG A 193 11.35 -13.15 -7.21
CA ARG A 193 12.40 -14.17 -7.35
C ARG A 193 11.86 -15.33 -8.18
N PHE A 194 11.48 -15.00 -9.41
CA PHE A 194 10.87 -15.95 -10.33
C PHE A 194 11.92 -16.60 -11.22
N SER A 195 11.77 -17.91 -11.45
CA SER A 195 12.63 -18.67 -12.36
C SER A 195 12.47 -18.23 -13.82
N SER A 196 13.40 -18.63 -14.69
CA SER A 196 13.30 -18.34 -16.12
C SER A 196 12.05 -18.97 -16.75
N SER A 197 11.57 -20.12 -16.24
CA SER A 197 10.33 -20.75 -16.70
C SER A 197 9.10 -19.93 -16.32
N ASP A 198 9.06 -19.38 -15.09
CA ASP A 198 7.96 -18.53 -14.67
C ASP A 198 7.96 -17.21 -15.46
N GLN A 199 9.15 -16.66 -15.71
CA GLN A 199 9.31 -15.44 -16.51
C GLN A 199 8.85 -15.64 -17.96
N SER A 200 9.10 -16.81 -18.56
CA SER A 200 8.67 -17.12 -19.93
C SER A 200 7.15 -17.28 -20.06
N SER A 201 6.46 -17.61 -18.99
CA SER A 201 4.99 -17.73 -18.94
C SER A 201 4.27 -16.41 -18.62
N ALA A 202 5.00 -15.41 -18.12
CA ALA A 202 4.44 -14.11 -17.80
C ALA A 202 4.25 -13.26 -19.06
N GLU A 203 3.09 -12.62 -19.19
CA GLU A 203 2.79 -11.72 -20.30
C GLU A 203 3.66 -10.45 -20.27
N VAL A 204 4.06 -10.03 -19.06
CA VAL A 204 4.83 -8.80 -18.83
C VAL A 204 6.17 -9.14 -18.18
N GLY A 205 7.26 -8.69 -18.77
CA GLY A 205 8.64 -8.99 -18.34
C GLY A 205 9.27 -7.93 -17.42
N TYR A 206 8.49 -7.11 -16.75
CA TYR A 206 8.96 -6.08 -15.83
C TYR A 206 8.04 -5.94 -14.62
N THR A 207 8.55 -5.35 -13.56
CA THR A 207 7.76 -4.85 -12.43
C THR A 207 7.67 -3.34 -12.52
N HIS A 208 6.65 -2.74 -11.92
CA HIS A 208 6.50 -1.30 -12.00
C HIS A 208 6.12 -0.65 -10.66
N LEU A 209 6.51 0.61 -10.55
CA LEU A 209 6.07 1.54 -9.53
C LEU A 209 5.09 2.50 -10.17
N ILE A 210 3.96 2.70 -9.51
CA ILE A 210 2.93 3.66 -9.93
C ILE A 210 2.90 4.82 -8.93
N CYS A 211 3.02 6.03 -9.44
CA CYS A 211 2.82 7.27 -8.69
C CYS A 211 2.50 8.42 -9.64
N ARG A 212 1.75 9.40 -9.16
CA ARG A 212 1.58 10.67 -9.90
C ARG A 212 2.82 11.54 -9.68
N ARG A 213 3.62 11.74 -10.71
CA ARG A 213 4.83 12.55 -10.59
C ARG A 213 4.56 14.01 -10.29
N ASP A 214 3.46 14.56 -10.82
CA ASP A 214 3.00 15.92 -10.55
C ASP A 214 2.52 16.13 -9.09
N ALA A 215 2.43 15.06 -8.31
CA ALA A 215 2.08 15.15 -6.90
C ALA A 215 3.25 15.51 -5.99
N PHE A 216 4.49 15.53 -6.50
CA PHE A 216 5.69 15.76 -5.70
C PHE A 216 6.33 17.11 -6.03
N ASP A 217 6.79 17.81 -5.00
CA ASP A 217 7.40 19.13 -5.09
C ASP A 217 8.80 19.07 -5.70
N GLU A 218 9.54 18.01 -5.38
CA GLU A 218 10.88 17.73 -5.91
C GLU A 218 11.02 16.27 -6.28
N GLN A 219 11.78 15.98 -7.34
CA GLN A 219 12.09 14.64 -7.78
C GLN A 219 13.49 14.58 -8.42
N ILE A 220 14.23 13.51 -8.09
CA ILE A 220 15.53 13.17 -8.68
C ILE A 220 15.45 11.71 -9.10
N LEU A 221 15.67 11.43 -10.39
CA LEU A 221 15.72 10.08 -10.95
C LEU A 221 17.12 9.82 -11.50
N GLU A 222 17.85 8.87 -10.91
CA GLU A 222 19.23 8.55 -11.26
C GLU A 222 19.41 7.03 -11.33
N GLY A 223 19.43 6.48 -12.53
CA GLY A 223 19.72 5.06 -12.78
C GLY A 223 18.78 4.10 -12.05
N LYS A 224 19.16 3.66 -10.86
CA LYS A 224 18.39 2.72 -10.02
C LYS A 224 17.58 3.41 -8.93
N GLU A 225 17.67 4.71 -8.77
CA GLU A 225 17.24 5.46 -7.61
C GLU A 225 16.28 6.58 -7.99
N LEU A 226 15.23 6.70 -7.19
CA LEU A 226 14.26 7.79 -7.27
C LEU A 226 14.15 8.43 -5.88
N PHE A 227 14.34 9.73 -5.83
CA PHE A 227 14.07 10.56 -4.66
C PHE A 227 12.89 11.45 -4.94
N LEU A 228 11.95 11.50 -4.02
CA LEU A 228 10.76 12.34 -4.11
C LEU A 228 10.59 13.12 -2.81
N ARG A 229 10.05 14.35 -2.91
CA ARG A 229 9.61 15.14 -1.76
C ARG A 229 8.21 15.64 -1.97
N ARG A 230 7.39 15.56 -0.92
CA ARG A 230 6.11 16.26 -0.81
C ARG A 230 5.95 16.86 0.58
N GLY A 231 5.88 18.20 0.66
CA GLY A 231 5.89 18.89 1.94
C GLY A 231 7.17 18.58 2.72
N THR A 232 7.01 18.03 3.91
CA THR A 232 8.13 17.59 4.76
C THR A 232 8.54 16.14 4.54
N VAL A 233 7.78 15.37 3.76
CA VAL A 233 8.01 13.94 3.59
C VAL A 233 8.93 13.66 2.41
N ASN A 234 10.01 12.98 2.68
CA ASN A 234 10.98 12.49 1.71
C ASN A 234 10.75 10.99 1.45
N LEU A 235 10.96 10.56 0.20
CA LEU A 235 10.90 9.16 -0.20
C LEU A 235 12.15 8.81 -1.00
N TYR A 236 12.71 7.66 -0.69
CA TYR A 236 13.73 6.99 -1.48
C TYR A 236 13.17 5.68 -2.00
N ILE A 237 13.34 5.43 -3.28
CA ILE A 237 12.91 4.22 -3.95
C ILE A 237 14.08 3.75 -4.81
N ARG A 238 14.43 2.48 -4.66
CA ARG A 238 15.50 1.85 -5.44
C ARG A 238 15.02 0.54 -6.03
N ALA A 239 15.27 0.34 -7.33
CA ALA A 239 15.04 -0.93 -8.01
C ALA A 239 16.36 -1.59 -8.37
N GLU A 240 16.49 -2.89 -8.14
CA GLU A 240 17.71 -3.67 -8.37
C GLU A 240 18.19 -3.58 -9.82
N ASN A 241 17.26 -3.69 -10.77
CA ASN A 241 17.57 -3.76 -12.20
C ASN A 241 17.50 -2.39 -12.91
N GLY A 242 17.38 -1.30 -12.18
CA GLY A 242 17.27 0.05 -12.74
C GLY A 242 15.83 0.53 -12.88
N LEU A 243 15.69 1.80 -13.22
CA LEU A 243 14.40 2.48 -13.40
C LEU A 243 14.31 3.05 -14.82
N GLU A 244 13.25 2.74 -15.51
CA GLU A 244 12.97 3.17 -16.88
C GLU A 244 11.66 3.96 -16.91
N VAL A 245 11.68 5.10 -17.63
CA VAL A 245 10.47 5.89 -17.90
C VAL A 245 9.80 5.32 -19.16
N PRO A 246 8.52 4.94 -19.12
CA PRO A 246 7.82 4.50 -20.31
C PRO A 246 7.78 5.57 -21.42
N SER A 247 7.82 5.14 -22.66
CA SER A 247 7.78 6.05 -23.83
C SER A 247 6.40 6.71 -24.04
N SER A 248 5.33 6.13 -23.49
CA SER A 248 3.98 6.71 -23.56
C SER A 248 3.88 7.96 -22.70
N PRO A 249 3.45 9.12 -23.25
CA PRO A 249 3.31 10.36 -22.47
C PRO A 249 2.39 10.22 -21.26
N PHE A 250 1.32 9.43 -21.37
CA PHE A 250 0.41 9.16 -20.26
C PHE A 250 1.13 8.37 -19.16
N LEU A 251 1.76 7.25 -19.50
CA LEU A 251 2.43 6.39 -18.54
C LEU A 251 3.66 7.05 -17.92
N SER A 252 4.37 7.89 -18.67
CA SER A 252 5.54 8.61 -18.14
C SER A 252 5.21 9.53 -16.97
N SER A 253 3.95 9.96 -16.85
CA SER A 253 3.46 10.78 -15.73
C SER A 253 3.05 9.96 -14.50
N PHE A 254 2.87 8.64 -14.65
CA PHE A 254 2.35 7.77 -13.59
C PHE A 254 3.23 6.56 -13.29
N GLU A 255 4.15 6.18 -14.16
CA GLU A 255 4.81 4.89 -14.10
C GLU A 255 6.34 5.01 -14.20
N LEU A 256 7.03 4.16 -13.43
CA LEU A 256 8.42 3.77 -13.64
C LEU A 256 8.49 2.25 -13.70
N ARG A 257 9.21 1.71 -14.68
CA ARG A 257 9.42 0.27 -14.87
C ARG A 257 10.80 -0.14 -14.39
N SER A 258 10.89 -1.38 -13.93
CA SER A 258 12.16 -2.04 -13.68
C SER A 258 12.18 -3.39 -14.38
N PRO A 259 13.12 -3.66 -15.29
CA PRO A 259 13.10 -4.84 -16.14
C PRO A 259 13.39 -6.12 -15.37
N GLY A 260 12.83 -7.22 -15.88
CA GLY A 260 13.03 -8.57 -15.35
C GLY A 260 12.20 -8.88 -14.11
N LEU A 261 12.03 -10.20 -13.87
CA LEU A 261 11.24 -10.76 -12.77
C LEU A 261 12.10 -11.45 -11.71
N TRP A 262 13.41 -11.33 -11.82
CA TRP A 262 14.36 -11.45 -10.73
C TRP A 262 14.80 -10.04 -10.37
N ASN A 263 14.07 -9.42 -9.44
CA ASN A 263 14.16 -7.99 -9.16
C ASN A 263 13.78 -7.71 -7.71
N SER A 264 14.26 -6.62 -7.17
CA SER A 264 13.83 -6.13 -5.86
C SER A 264 13.70 -4.62 -5.85
N TRP A 265 12.77 -4.17 -5.02
CA TRP A 265 12.55 -2.78 -4.73
C TRP A 265 12.77 -2.53 -3.24
N TYR A 266 13.40 -1.42 -2.93
CA TYR A 266 13.49 -0.89 -1.57
C TYR A 266 12.86 0.49 -1.53
N VAL A 267 12.02 0.71 -0.53
CA VAL A 267 11.33 1.99 -0.31
C VAL A 267 11.60 2.46 1.11
N ARG A 268 11.90 3.76 1.27
CA ARG A 268 12.13 4.40 2.56
C ARG A 268 11.48 5.77 2.61
N LEU A 269 10.70 6.03 3.68
CA LEU A 269 10.12 7.34 3.99
C LEU A 269 10.86 7.98 5.15
N ASP A 270 10.98 9.30 5.10
CA ASP A 270 11.54 10.13 6.17
C ASP A 270 10.88 11.51 6.17
N ASP A 271 10.53 12.02 7.33
CA ASP A 271 9.95 13.36 7.52
C ASP A 271 10.73 14.21 8.53
N SER A 272 11.92 13.75 8.91
CA SER A 272 12.78 14.40 9.90
C SER A 272 13.93 15.20 9.30
N LEU A 273 14.37 14.84 8.09
CA LEU A 273 15.49 15.47 7.39
C LEU A 273 15.00 16.45 6.31
N SER A 274 15.80 17.47 6.00
CA SER A 274 15.61 18.22 4.76
C SER A 274 15.84 17.32 3.55
N PHE A 275 15.28 17.68 2.38
CA PHE A 275 15.43 16.86 1.17
C PHE A 275 16.89 16.64 0.78
N SER A 276 17.71 17.67 0.86
CA SER A 276 19.16 17.59 0.54
C SER A 276 19.92 16.66 1.48
N GLU A 277 19.64 16.72 2.80
CA GLU A 277 20.23 15.82 3.79
C GLU A 277 19.79 14.38 3.58
N PHE A 278 18.49 14.18 3.31
CA PHE A 278 17.94 12.87 3.02
C PHE A 278 18.57 12.25 1.77
N VAL A 279 18.65 12.98 0.65
CA VAL A 279 19.30 12.52 -0.59
C VAL A 279 20.77 12.16 -0.31
N LYS A 280 21.49 13.01 0.41
CA LYS A 280 22.88 12.75 0.79
C LYS A 280 23.01 11.47 1.63
N ALA A 281 22.14 11.28 2.61
CA ALA A 281 22.15 10.09 3.45
C ALA A 281 21.83 8.83 2.65
N MET A 282 20.77 8.85 1.85
CA MET A 282 20.31 7.67 1.11
C MET A 282 21.22 7.25 -0.05
N ARG A 283 22.07 8.13 -0.56
CA ARG A 283 23.15 7.77 -1.51
C ARG A 283 24.20 6.83 -0.90
N HIS A 284 24.26 6.72 0.42
CA HIS A 284 25.09 5.75 1.15
C HIS A 284 24.30 4.50 1.57
N CYS A 285 23.03 4.38 1.15
CA CYS A 285 22.21 3.21 1.40
C CYS A 285 22.69 2.06 0.50
N ASP A 286 23.21 1.01 1.10
CA ASP A 286 23.63 -0.18 0.36
C ASP A 286 22.52 -1.23 0.40
N VAL A 287 22.12 -1.71 -0.78
CA VAL A 287 21.02 -2.67 -0.97
C VAL A 287 21.55 -3.87 -1.74
N VAL A 288 21.57 -5.02 -1.08
CA VAL A 288 22.07 -6.29 -1.64
C VAL A 288 20.95 -7.31 -1.68
N GLY A 289 20.52 -7.64 -2.91
CA GLY A 289 19.55 -8.70 -3.16
C GLY A 289 20.16 -10.09 -3.04
N LYS A 290 19.48 -10.99 -2.33
CA LYS A 290 19.75 -12.43 -2.28
C LYS A 290 18.51 -13.19 -2.73
N ARG A 291 18.62 -14.53 -2.78
CA ARG A 291 17.53 -15.37 -3.24
C ARG A 291 16.26 -15.21 -2.38
N ASP A 292 16.41 -15.19 -1.08
CA ASP A 292 15.34 -15.23 -0.07
C ASP A 292 15.27 -13.99 0.81
N CYS A 293 16.11 -12.99 0.56
CA CYS A 293 16.12 -11.78 1.35
C CYS A 293 16.76 -10.59 0.61
N LEU A 294 16.49 -9.40 1.14
CA LEU A 294 17.16 -8.16 0.83
C LEU A 294 17.90 -7.69 2.07
N LEU A 295 19.21 -7.49 1.96
CA LEU A 295 20.02 -6.86 3.00
C LEU A 295 20.17 -5.38 2.67
N VAL A 296 19.81 -4.53 3.61
CA VAL A 296 19.87 -3.08 3.45
C VAL A 296 20.71 -2.49 4.57
N ARG A 297 21.74 -1.75 4.22
CA ARG A 297 22.46 -0.87 5.15
C ARG A 297 21.83 0.51 5.06
N ASP A 298 20.77 0.69 5.84
CA ASP A 298 20.06 1.96 5.93
C ASP A 298 20.85 2.95 6.81
N PRO A 299 21.00 4.22 6.42
CA PRO A 299 21.76 5.20 7.20
C PRO A 299 21.17 5.52 8.57
N VAL A 300 19.86 5.26 8.76
CA VAL A 300 19.17 5.51 10.04
C VAL A 300 18.96 4.22 10.83
N TYR A 301 18.51 3.16 10.17
CA TYR A 301 18.17 1.89 10.83
C TYR A 301 19.38 0.93 10.97
N GLY A 302 20.51 1.24 10.33
CA GLY A 302 21.64 0.34 10.28
C GLY A 302 21.40 -0.84 9.34
N LEU A 303 21.90 -2.01 9.69
CA LEU A 303 21.74 -3.22 8.87
C LEU A 303 20.39 -3.87 9.14
N VAL A 304 19.50 -3.85 8.13
CA VAL A 304 18.20 -4.49 8.17
C VAL A 304 18.15 -5.64 7.17
N ARG A 305 17.59 -6.77 7.60
CA ARG A 305 17.32 -7.92 6.74
C ARG A 305 15.82 -8.05 6.50
N TYR A 306 15.40 -7.87 5.27
CA TYR A 306 14.05 -8.15 4.79
C TYR A 306 14.05 -9.56 4.21
N ALA A 307 13.25 -10.47 4.76
CA ALA A 307 13.22 -11.86 4.33
C ALA A 307 11.85 -12.25 3.80
N SER A 308 11.82 -13.19 2.86
CA SER A 308 10.63 -14.01 2.60
C SER A 308 10.29 -14.82 3.85
N LYS A 309 9.05 -15.19 3.99
CA LYS A 309 8.61 -16.10 5.05
C LYS A 309 9.25 -17.47 4.92
#